data_071f8e5f238f38340cadd96ec4ba09b3
#
_entry.id   071f8e5f238f38340cadd96ec4ba09b3
#
_cell.length_a   1.000
_cell.length_b   1.000
_cell.length_c   1.000
_cell.angle_alpha   90.00
_cell.angle_beta   90.00
_cell.angle_gamma   90.00
#
_symmetry.space_group_name_H-M   'P 1'
#
loop_
_entity.id
_entity.type
_entity.pdbx_description
1 polymer ?
#
loop_
_entity_poly.entity_id
_entity_poly.type
_entity_poly.pdbx_seq_one_letter_code
_entity_poly.pdbx_strand_id
1 'polypeptide(L)'
;LVNSIKLLHQGEAGRVNQAINGALDTSSIYDKYFSHEFGLTYVDNFLGTEALESLRKFLLESTIWFEQKTGGYLGAYLNDGLASPLILQIASELKSRFPLIIKDHALNQVWAYKYDSRASDPVSDVTGINIHADFAAVNINFWITQSEANLDSESGGMVVYNTEAPKDWSFDTYNNNLSRIQ
;
A
#
# COMPACT_ATOMS: atom_id res chain seq x y z
N LEU A 1 -6.35 -15.08 -31.52
CA LEU A 1 -6.13 -13.99 -30.56
C LEU A 1 -7.49 -13.60 -29.97
N VAL A 2 -7.83 -14.17 -28.81
CA VAL A 2 -9.00 -13.72 -28.07
C VAL A 2 -8.57 -12.43 -27.39
N ASN A 3 -9.04 -11.29 -27.88
CA ASN A 3 -8.98 -10.05 -27.15
C ASN A 3 -9.84 -10.23 -25.87
N SER A 4 -9.20 -10.54 -24.75
CA SER A 4 -9.90 -10.54 -23.49
C SER A 4 -10.28 -9.09 -23.16
N ILE A 5 -11.54 -8.75 -23.41
CA ILE A 5 -12.09 -7.47 -22.98
C ILE A 5 -12.16 -7.56 -21.45
N LYS A 6 -11.31 -6.80 -20.76
CA LYS A 6 -11.42 -6.65 -19.31
C LYS A 6 -12.75 -5.96 -19.02
N LEU A 7 -13.65 -6.64 -18.33
CA LEU A 7 -14.89 -6.02 -17.87
C LEU A 7 -14.58 -5.20 -16.62
N LEU A 8 -14.43 -3.90 -16.80
CA LEU A 8 -14.18 -2.97 -15.71
C LEU A 8 -15.51 -2.51 -15.13
N HIS A 9 -15.77 -2.88 -13.89
CA HIS A 9 -16.73 -2.21 -13.03
C HIS A 9 -15.96 -1.48 -11.94
N GLN A 10 -16.11 -0.17 -11.89
CA GLN A 10 -15.48 0.67 -10.90
C GLN A 10 -16.56 1.13 -9.91
N GLY A 11 -16.42 0.75 -8.65
CA GLY A 11 -17.27 1.22 -7.58
C GLY A 11 -17.17 2.74 -7.40
N GLU A 12 -18.10 3.34 -6.69
CA GLU A 12 -18.05 4.76 -6.39
C GLU A 12 -17.08 5.04 -5.25
N ALA A 13 -16.13 5.97 -5.48
CA ALA A 13 -15.27 6.57 -4.46
C ALA A 13 -15.10 8.05 -4.78
N GLY A 14 -16.15 8.80 -4.55
CA GLY A 14 -16.19 10.24 -4.69
C GLY A 14 -15.30 10.94 -3.65
N ARG A 15 -15.07 12.24 -3.86
CA ARG A 15 -14.41 13.08 -2.86
C ARG A 15 -15.28 13.19 -1.61
N VAL A 16 -14.59 13.22 -0.46
CA VAL A 16 -15.17 13.50 0.84
C VAL A 16 -14.74 14.88 1.32
N ASN A 17 -15.35 15.38 2.38
CA ASN A 17 -14.98 16.70 2.91
C ASN A 17 -13.50 16.75 3.32
N GLN A 18 -13.02 15.72 4.02
CA GLN A 18 -11.64 15.57 4.45
C GLN A 18 -11.27 14.09 4.50
N ALA A 19 -10.28 13.68 3.72
CA ALA A 19 -9.89 12.27 3.63
C ALA A 19 -8.92 11.88 4.75
N ILE A 20 -7.97 12.74 5.09
CA ILE A 20 -7.05 12.50 6.20
C ILE A 20 -7.67 13.05 7.49
N ASN A 21 -7.66 12.25 8.55
CA ASN A 21 -8.24 12.61 9.84
C ASN A 21 -7.70 13.96 10.34
N GLY A 22 -8.62 14.90 10.57
CA GLY A 22 -8.29 16.26 11.02
C GLY A 22 -7.65 16.34 12.41
N ALA A 23 -7.89 15.33 13.26
CA ALA A 23 -7.40 15.29 14.62
C ALA A 23 -5.96 14.76 14.77
N LEU A 24 -5.27 14.41 13.67
CA LEU A 24 -3.89 13.93 13.73
C LEU A 24 -2.95 15.02 14.25
N ASP A 25 -2.13 14.65 15.22
CA ASP A 25 -1.00 15.47 15.67
C ASP A 25 0.18 15.33 14.70
N THR A 26 0.24 16.25 13.74
CA THR A 26 1.28 16.28 12.71
C THR A 26 2.67 16.52 13.30
N SER A 27 2.79 17.27 14.39
CA SER A 27 4.08 17.50 15.06
C SER A 27 4.63 16.22 15.63
N SER A 28 3.80 15.46 16.36
CA SER A 28 4.21 14.15 16.88
C SER A 28 4.59 13.16 15.78
N ILE A 29 3.90 13.20 14.62
CA ILE A 29 4.24 12.36 13.48
C ILE A 29 5.61 12.73 12.90
N TYR A 30 5.90 14.02 12.74
CA TYR A 30 7.20 14.49 12.30
C TYR A 30 8.31 14.12 13.27
N ASP A 31 8.10 14.32 14.58
CA ASP A 31 9.09 14.00 15.61
C ASP A 31 9.47 12.52 15.56
N LYS A 32 8.47 11.64 15.47
CA LYS A 32 8.69 10.20 15.35
C LYS A 32 9.41 9.83 14.06
N TYR A 33 8.99 10.40 12.93
CA TYR A 33 9.58 10.10 11.62
C TYR A 33 11.04 10.53 11.55
N PHE A 34 11.35 11.76 11.96
CA PHE A 34 12.71 12.30 11.87
C PHE A 34 13.65 11.82 12.98
N SER A 35 13.12 11.35 14.10
CA SER A 35 13.93 10.73 15.15
C SER A 35 14.29 9.28 14.85
N HIS A 36 13.56 8.62 13.95
CA HIS A 36 13.84 7.25 13.56
C HIS A 36 15.01 7.20 12.58
N GLU A 37 15.97 6.31 12.80
CA GLU A 37 17.20 6.19 12.01
C GLU A 37 16.95 6.10 10.49
N PHE A 38 15.89 5.39 10.10
CA PHE A 38 15.52 5.18 8.68
C PHE A 38 14.26 5.95 8.26
N GLY A 39 13.80 6.93 9.03
CA GLY A 39 12.60 7.69 8.69
C GLY A 39 11.35 6.81 8.64
N LEU A 40 11.06 6.07 9.71
CA LEU A 40 9.87 5.22 9.82
C LEU A 40 8.95 5.72 10.93
N THR A 41 7.65 5.75 10.64
CA THR A 41 6.61 5.96 11.66
C THR A 41 5.35 5.20 11.29
N TYR A 42 4.51 4.94 12.27
CA TYR A 42 3.15 4.42 12.07
C TYR A 42 2.14 5.30 12.79
N VAL A 43 0.95 5.36 12.25
CA VAL A 43 -0.10 6.28 12.71
C VAL A 43 -1.46 5.57 12.62
N ASP A 44 -2.12 5.41 13.75
CA ASP A 44 -3.48 4.88 13.80
C ASP A 44 -4.51 5.93 13.42
N ASN A 45 -5.66 5.47 12.94
CA ASN A 45 -6.79 6.32 12.54
C ASN A 45 -6.41 7.43 11.56
N PHE A 46 -5.51 7.12 10.61
CA PHE A 46 -4.95 8.10 9.70
C PHE A 46 -5.98 8.68 8.74
N LEU A 47 -6.86 7.85 8.18
CA LEU A 47 -7.97 8.29 7.34
C LEU A 47 -9.17 8.67 8.22
N GLY A 48 -9.95 9.66 7.78
CA GLY A 48 -11.26 9.93 8.33
C GLY A 48 -12.21 8.75 8.10
N THR A 49 -13.19 8.56 8.98
CA THR A 49 -14.12 7.41 8.92
C THR A 49 -14.83 7.33 7.57
N GLU A 50 -15.35 8.44 7.07
CA GLU A 50 -16.05 8.50 5.79
C GLU A 50 -15.13 8.08 4.62
N ALA A 51 -13.89 8.56 4.61
CA ALA A 51 -12.90 8.21 3.60
C ALA A 51 -12.55 6.72 3.66
N LEU A 52 -12.34 6.18 4.86
CA LEU A 52 -12.01 4.77 5.07
C LEU A 52 -13.13 3.84 4.61
N GLU A 53 -14.38 4.16 4.97
CA GLU A 53 -15.55 3.37 4.58
C GLU A 53 -15.79 3.42 3.06
N SER A 54 -15.69 4.62 2.46
CA SER A 54 -15.80 4.80 1.02
C SER A 54 -14.71 4.03 0.26
N LEU A 55 -13.47 4.07 0.74
CA LEU A 55 -12.35 3.34 0.15
C LEU A 55 -12.53 1.82 0.26
N ARG A 56 -12.96 1.32 1.41
CA ARG A 56 -13.29 -0.10 1.61
C ARG A 56 -14.38 -0.57 0.65
N LYS A 57 -15.49 0.19 0.57
CA LYS A 57 -16.59 -0.12 -0.34
C LYS A 57 -16.12 -0.15 -1.80
N PHE A 58 -15.38 0.87 -2.22
CA PHE A 58 -14.80 0.94 -3.56
C PHE A 58 -13.96 -0.31 -3.90
N LEU A 59 -13.06 -0.71 -3.00
CA LEU A 59 -12.18 -1.85 -3.23
C LEU A 59 -12.90 -3.20 -3.17
N LEU A 60 -14.00 -3.31 -2.41
CA LEU A 60 -14.79 -4.52 -2.33
C LEU A 60 -15.72 -4.70 -3.54
N GLU A 61 -16.30 -3.62 -4.05
CA GLU A 61 -17.31 -3.66 -5.12
C GLU A 61 -16.69 -3.60 -6.51
N SER A 62 -15.45 -3.10 -6.66
CA SER A 62 -14.82 -2.92 -7.96
C SER A 62 -14.22 -4.22 -8.51
N THR A 63 -14.35 -4.42 -9.82
CA THR A 63 -13.72 -5.52 -10.58
C THR A 63 -12.39 -5.06 -11.18
N ILE A 64 -11.49 -4.52 -10.34
CA ILE A 64 -10.21 -3.94 -10.75
C ILE A 64 -9.00 -4.83 -10.44
N TRP A 65 -9.25 -6.03 -9.92
CA TRP A 65 -8.24 -6.97 -9.43
C TRP A 65 -7.77 -7.90 -10.55
N PHE A 66 -7.06 -7.34 -11.54
CA PHE A 66 -6.71 -8.06 -12.75
C PHE A 66 -5.39 -8.80 -12.68
N GLU A 67 -4.52 -8.42 -11.75
CA GLU A 67 -3.21 -9.04 -11.64
C GLU A 67 -3.17 -10.08 -10.53
N GLN A 68 -3.02 -11.33 -10.93
CA GLN A 68 -2.67 -12.40 -10.01
C GLN A 68 -1.15 -12.38 -9.77
N LYS A 69 -0.75 -12.38 -8.53
CA LYS A 69 0.65 -12.37 -8.11
C LYS A 69 1.07 -13.72 -7.57
N THR A 70 2.33 -14.07 -7.80
CA THR A 70 2.97 -15.18 -7.09
C THR A 70 2.88 -14.94 -5.58
N GLY A 71 2.50 -15.96 -4.82
CA GLY A 71 2.22 -15.80 -3.39
C GLY A 71 0.74 -15.66 -3.03
N GLY A 72 -0.16 -15.81 -4.02
CA GLY A 72 -1.61 -16.01 -3.78
C GLY A 72 -2.38 -14.72 -3.46
N TYR A 73 -2.00 -13.59 -4.01
CA TYR A 73 -2.72 -12.33 -3.85
C TYR A 73 -3.03 -11.64 -5.19
N LEU A 74 -3.98 -10.71 -5.17
CA LEU A 74 -4.41 -9.95 -6.33
C LEU A 74 -3.93 -8.50 -6.22
N GLY A 75 -3.50 -7.94 -7.35
CA GLY A 75 -3.11 -6.54 -7.48
C GLY A 75 -4.11 -5.71 -8.28
N ALA A 76 -4.27 -4.45 -7.88
CA ALA A 76 -4.96 -3.40 -8.63
C ALA A 76 -4.08 -2.16 -8.72
N TYR A 77 -4.04 -1.53 -9.88
CA TYR A 77 -3.12 -0.43 -10.17
C TYR A 77 -3.87 0.82 -10.64
N LEU A 78 -3.22 1.97 -10.47
CA LEU A 78 -3.81 3.27 -10.76
C LEU A 78 -4.35 3.38 -12.19
N ASN A 79 -3.63 2.86 -13.17
CA ASN A 79 -3.98 2.89 -14.60
C ASN A 79 -4.92 1.75 -15.03
N ASP A 80 -5.23 0.82 -14.14
CA ASP A 80 -6.11 -0.33 -14.39
C ASP A 80 -7.41 -0.28 -13.55
N GLY A 81 -7.87 0.93 -13.22
CA GLY A 81 -9.16 1.14 -12.55
C GLY A 81 -9.07 1.46 -11.07
N LEU A 82 -7.89 1.47 -10.44
CA LEU A 82 -7.76 1.90 -9.05
C LEU A 82 -7.91 3.42 -8.90
N ALA A 83 -7.67 4.20 -9.95
CA ALA A 83 -7.82 5.65 -9.90
C ALA A 83 -9.25 6.04 -9.54
N SER A 84 -9.42 6.79 -8.45
CA SER A 84 -10.69 7.36 -8.05
C SER A 84 -10.50 8.78 -7.51
N PRO A 85 -11.54 9.62 -7.53
CA PRO A 85 -11.47 10.96 -6.94
C PRO A 85 -11.00 10.96 -5.48
N LEU A 86 -11.37 9.95 -4.69
CA LEU A 86 -10.97 9.81 -3.30
C LEU A 86 -9.47 9.49 -3.16
N ILE A 87 -8.94 8.55 -3.95
CA ILE A 87 -7.51 8.20 -3.90
C ILE A 87 -6.64 9.39 -4.29
N LEU A 88 -7.04 10.16 -5.31
CA LEU A 88 -6.33 11.36 -5.70
C LEU A 88 -6.44 12.47 -4.65
N GLN A 89 -7.57 12.55 -3.94
CA GLN A 89 -7.74 13.46 -2.80
C GLN A 89 -6.80 13.08 -1.66
N ILE A 90 -6.73 11.81 -1.28
CA ILE A 90 -5.81 11.32 -0.24
C ILE A 90 -4.37 11.72 -0.59
N ALA A 91 -3.92 11.48 -1.82
CA ALA A 91 -2.58 11.85 -2.28
C ALA A 91 -2.34 13.37 -2.21
N SER A 92 -3.32 14.18 -2.58
CA SER A 92 -3.25 15.65 -2.50
C SER A 92 -3.19 16.14 -1.05
N GLU A 93 -4.03 15.58 -0.17
CA GLU A 93 -4.04 15.94 1.25
C GLU A 93 -2.76 15.50 1.97
N LEU A 94 -2.19 14.33 1.64
CA LEU A 94 -0.86 13.90 2.11
C LEU A 94 0.19 14.95 1.79
N LYS A 95 0.26 15.40 0.55
CA LYS A 95 1.25 16.38 0.11
C LYS A 95 1.10 17.73 0.81
N SER A 96 -0.13 18.17 1.05
CA SER A 96 -0.41 19.45 1.72
C SER A 96 -0.20 19.38 3.24
N ARG A 97 -0.50 18.23 3.86
CA ARG A 97 -0.47 18.07 5.31
C ARG A 97 0.89 17.65 5.86
N PHE A 98 1.68 16.95 5.04
CA PHE A 98 3.02 16.47 5.40
C PHE A 98 4.10 17.03 4.46
N PRO A 99 4.17 18.39 4.29
CA PRO A 99 5.11 19.00 3.36
C PRO A 99 6.59 18.74 3.69
N LEU A 100 6.94 18.53 4.97
CA LEU A 100 8.32 18.27 5.36
C LEU A 100 8.83 16.89 4.91
N ILE A 101 7.91 15.96 4.62
CA ILE A 101 8.25 14.61 4.15
C ILE A 101 7.99 14.46 2.65
N ILE A 102 6.86 15.01 2.15
CA ILE A 102 6.32 14.61 0.83
C ILE A 102 6.40 15.73 -0.21
N LYS A 103 6.53 17.00 0.20
CA LYS A 103 6.37 18.16 -0.70
C LYS A 103 7.15 18.06 -2.01
N ASP A 104 8.40 17.63 -1.93
CA ASP A 104 9.31 17.62 -3.09
C ASP A 104 9.22 16.31 -3.90
N HIS A 105 8.37 15.38 -3.46
CA HIS A 105 8.17 14.10 -4.13
C HIS A 105 6.86 14.11 -4.94
N ALA A 106 6.96 13.71 -6.21
CA ALA A 106 5.78 13.45 -7.03
C ALA A 106 5.16 12.10 -6.64
N LEU A 107 3.83 12.00 -6.76
CA LEU A 107 3.17 10.71 -6.71
C LEU A 107 3.64 9.88 -7.91
N ASN A 108 4.32 8.77 -7.65
CA ASN A 108 4.87 7.89 -8.68
C ASN A 108 3.90 6.75 -8.99
N GLN A 109 3.47 6.03 -7.96
CA GLN A 109 2.60 4.87 -8.10
C GLN A 109 1.58 4.79 -6.96
N VAL A 110 0.43 4.20 -7.27
CA VAL A 110 -0.55 3.73 -6.30
C VAL A 110 -1.00 2.34 -6.72
N TRP A 111 -0.98 1.43 -5.78
CA TRP A 111 -1.51 0.08 -5.95
C TRP A 111 -2.28 -0.35 -4.72
N ALA A 112 -3.13 -1.34 -4.89
CA ALA A 112 -3.80 -2.03 -3.80
C ALA A 112 -3.59 -3.53 -3.95
N TYR A 113 -3.47 -4.22 -2.81
CA TYR A 113 -3.35 -5.66 -2.77
C TYR A 113 -4.49 -6.27 -1.97
N LYS A 114 -4.99 -7.41 -2.46
CA LYS A 114 -6.03 -8.21 -1.82
C LYS A 114 -5.49 -9.60 -1.56
N TYR A 115 -5.32 -9.91 -0.29
CA TYR A 115 -4.81 -11.20 0.17
C TYR A 115 -5.96 -12.10 0.63
N ASP A 116 -5.79 -13.40 0.41
CA ASP A 116 -6.50 -14.44 1.14
C ASP A 116 -5.45 -15.34 1.76
N SER A 117 -5.26 -15.26 3.07
CA SER A 117 -4.28 -16.06 3.81
C SER A 117 -4.58 -17.58 3.79
N ARG A 118 -5.78 -17.98 3.33
CA ARG A 118 -6.15 -19.38 3.13
C ARG A 118 -5.76 -19.88 1.74
N ALA A 119 -5.47 -18.98 0.80
CA ALA A 119 -5.01 -19.35 -0.52
C ALA A 119 -3.53 -19.74 -0.43
N SER A 120 -3.26 -21.03 -0.37
CA SER A 120 -1.90 -21.54 -0.61
C SER A 120 -1.64 -21.54 -2.12
N ASP A 121 -0.50 -21.03 -2.52
CA ASP A 121 -0.02 -21.25 -3.88
C ASP A 121 0.36 -22.72 -4.02
N PRO A 122 -0.35 -23.52 -4.86
CA PRO A 122 -0.06 -24.94 -5.00
C PRO A 122 1.32 -25.22 -5.66
N VAL A 123 1.99 -24.20 -6.15
CA VAL A 123 3.26 -24.33 -6.90
C VAL A 123 4.46 -23.83 -6.08
N SER A 124 4.23 -22.98 -5.09
CA SER A 124 5.30 -22.47 -4.23
C SER A 124 4.86 -22.47 -2.77
N ASP A 125 5.74 -22.87 -1.87
CA ASP A 125 5.55 -22.71 -0.41
C ASP A 125 5.64 -21.22 0.03
N VAL A 126 5.73 -20.29 -0.93
CA VAL A 126 5.84 -18.85 -0.69
C VAL A 126 4.45 -18.26 -0.53
N THR A 127 4.12 -17.89 0.69
CA THR A 127 2.91 -17.11 1.01
C THR A 127 3.30 -15.66 1.26
N GLY A 128 2.62 -14.74 0.56
CA GLY A 128 2.84 -13.30 0.74
C GLY A 128 3.90 -12.67 -0.18
N ILE A 129 4.40 -11.52 0.22
CA ILE A 129 5.39 -10.74 -0.53
C ILE A 129 6.78 -11.03 0.03
N ASN A 130 7.73 -11.33 -0.85
CA ASN A 130 9.13 -11.52 -0.48
C ASN A 130 9.77 -10.18 -0.04
N ILE A 131 10.93 -10.29 0.63
CA ILE A 131 11.77 -9.14 0.97
C ILE A 131 12.07 -8.38 -0.31
N HIS A 132 11.79 -7.09 -0.32
CA HIS A 132 12.04 -6.19 -1.44
C HIS A 132 12.12 -4.73 -0.94
N ALA A 133 12.57 -3.85 -1.79
CA ALA A 133 12.44 -2.41 -1.60
C ALA A 133 11.80 -1.78 -2.83
N ASP A 134 10.88 -0.86 -2.63
CA ASP A 134 10.26 -0.13 -3.73
C ASP A 134 11.18 0.98 -4.24
N PHE A 135 11.07 1.29 -5.53
CA PHE A 135 11.77 2.43 -6.12
C PHE A 135 11.02 3.73 -5.80
N ALA A 136 11.08 4.13 -4.54
CA ALA A 136 10.43 5.33 -4.03
C ALA A 136 11.26 5.99 -2.93
N ALA A 137 11.20 7.31 -2.85
CA ALA A 137 11.80 8.06 -1.76
C ALA A 137 10.97 7.96 -0.47
N VAL A 138 9.65 7.83 -0.61
CA VAL A 138 8.70 7.67 0.50
C VAL A 138 7.64 6.66 0.09
N ASN A 139 7.44 5.65 0.93
CA ASN A 139 6.36 4.69 0.83
C ASN A 139 5.34 4.94 1.94
N ILE A 140 4.06 4.87 1.58
CA ILE A 140 2.97 5.00 2.53
C ILE A 140 2.04 3.80 2.35
N ASN A 141 1.94 2.98 3.40
CA ASN A 141 1.09 1.80 3.39
C ASN A 141 -0.16 2.05 4.25
N PHE A 142 -1.33 1.76 3.71
CA PHE A 142 -2.60 1.85 4.41
C PHE A 142 -3.16 0.45 4.66
N TRP A 143 -3.24 0.04 5.92
CA TRP A 143 -3.99 -1.15 6.35
C TRP A 143 -5.44 -0.75 6.55
N ILE A 144 -6.25 -0.99 5.55
CA ILE A 144 -7.66 -0.56 5.53
C ILE A 144 -8.64 -1.67 5.91
N THR A 145 -8.17 -2.91 5.98
CA THR A 145 -8.99 -4.06 6.38
C THR A 145 -9.38 -3.91 7.86
N GLN A 146 -10.58 -4.37 8.20
CA GLN A 146 -11.05 -4.39 9.59
C GLN A 146 -10.23 -5.37 10.43
N SER A 147 -10.07 -5.09 11.72
CA SER A 147 -9.24 -5.91 12.63
C SER A 147 -9.73 -7.34 12.74
N GLU A 148 -11.04 -7.55 12.61
CA GLU A 148 -11.69 -8.87 12.65
C GLU A 148 -11.31 -9.77 11.46
N ALA A 149 -10.77 -9.19 10.39
CA ALA A 149 -10.25 -9.94 9.26
C ALA A 149 -8.83 -10.47 9.47
N ASN A 150 -8.14 -10.05 10.53
CA ASN A 150 -6.90 -10.67 10.95
C ASN A 150 -7.19 -11.96 11.69
N LEU A 151 -6.97 -13.09 11.04
CA LEU A 151 -7.27 -14.43 11.58
C LEU A 151 -6.13 -14.99 12.44
N ASP A 152 -4.98 -14.36 12.45
CA ASP A 152 -3.81 -14.74 13.24
C ASP A 152 -3.14 -13.48 13.80
N SER A 153 -3.34 -13.22 15.09
CA SER A 153 -2.80 -12.05 15.78
C SER A 153 -1.28 -12.11 16.00
N GLU A 154 -0.69 -13.29 15.88
CA GLU A 154 0.75 -13.51 16.12
C GLU A 154 1.57 -13.37 14.82
N SER A 155 0.91 -13.33 13.68
CA SER A 155 1.55 -13.19 12.37
C SER A 155 0.83 -12.19 11.48
N GLY A 156 1.44 -11.84 10.36
CA GLY A 156 0.92 -10.88 9.41
C GLY A 156 1.53 -9.47 9.58
N GLY A 157 1.02 -8.54 8.78
CA GLY A 157 1.59 -7.19 8.71
C GLY A 157 2.85 -7.10 7.86
N MET A 158 3.61 -6.04 8.06
CA MET A 158 4.85 -5.77 7.32
C MET A 158 6.05 -5.83 8.26
N VAL A 159 7.07 -6.55 7.86
CA VAL A 159 8.37 -6.55 8.54
C VAL A 159 9.27 -5.54 7.82
N VAL A 160 9.77 -4.57 8.58
CA VAL A 160 10.74 -3.59 8.08
C VAL A 160 12.11 -3.96 8.64
N TYR A 161 13.05 -4.23 7.74
CA TYR A 161 14.42 -4.55 8.13
C TYR A 161 15.19 -3.27 8.45
N ASN A 162 15.99 -3.32 9.49
CA ASN A 162 16.89 -2.23 9.90
C ASN A 162 18.28 -2.32 9.24
N THR A 163 18.38 -3.04 8.15
CA THR A 163 19.62 -3.25 7.40
C THR A 163 19.41 -2.78 5.97
N GLU A 164 20.25 -1.89 5.51
CA GLU A 164 20.25 -1.46 4.11
C GLU A 164 20.86 -2.53 3.21
N ALA A 165 20.38 -2.61 1.97
CA ALA A 165 21.05 -3.41 0.96
C ALA A 165 22.49 -2.91 0.75
N PRO A 166 23.46 -3.83 0.48
CA PRO A 166 24.82 -3.43 0.15
C PRO A 166 24.86 -2.41 -0.98
N LYS A 167 25.70 -1.37 -0.85
CA LYS A 167 25.76 -0.23 -1.80
C LYS A 167 26.16 -0.62 -3.23
N ASP A 168 26.79 -1.76 -3.38
CA ASP A 168 27.19 -2.34 -4.67
C ASP A 168 26.10 -3.20 -5.32
N TRP A 169 24.96 -3.41 -4.63
CA TRP A 169 23.84 -4.14 -5.20
C TRP A 169 22.96 -3.21 -6.05
N SER A 170 22.58 -3.71 -7.23
CA SER A 170 21.56 -3.04 -8.05
C SER A 170 20.15 -3.29 -7.48
N PHE A 171 19.20 -2.45 -7.88
CA PHE A 171 17.77 -2.62 -7.58
C PHE A 171 17.27 -4.05 -7.91
N ASP A 172 17.67 -4.58 -9.05
CA ASP A 172 17.33 -5.93 -9.46
C ASP A 172 17.96 -6.99 -8.56
N THR A 173 19.17 -6.78 -8.09
CA THR A 173 19.86 -7.73 -7.22
C THR A 173 19.14 -7.90 -5.89
N TYR A 174 18.74 -6.82 -5.24
CA TYR A 174 18.08 -6.90 -3.93
C TYR A 174 16.56 -7.13 -3.99
N ASN A 175 15.96 -7.15 -5.16
CA ASN A 175 14.54 -7.47 -5.33
C ASN A 175 14.28 -8.84 -5.96
N ASN A 176 15.19 -9.36 -6.79
CA ASN A 176 14.93 -10.55 -7.59
C ASN A 176 15.90 -11.72 -7.28
N ASN A 177 16.96 -11.50 -6.53
CA ASN A 177 17.93 -12.54 -6.23
C ASN A 177 17.70 -13.15 -4.84
N LEU A 178 16.70 -14.03 -4.74
CA LEU A 178 16.29 -14.66 -3.48
C LEU A 178 17.46 -15.40 -2.76
N SER A 179 18.42 -15.96 -3.49
CA SER A 179 19.56 -16.64 -2.89
C SER A 179 20.57 -15.72 -2.20
N ARG A 180 20.48 -14.42 -2.42
CA ARG A 180 21.31 -13.39 -1.77
C ARG A 180 20.59 -12.62 -0.68
N ILE A 181 19.25 -12.65 -0.69
CA ILE A 181 18.40 -11.87 0.20
C ILE A 181 18.07 -12.67 1.48
N GLN A 182 18.15 -13.99 1.42
CA GLN A 182 18.05 -14.91 2.56
C GLN A 182 19.40 -15.08 3.23
#